data_0943243bfd711aa9ee5be6b22f66a6d8
#
_entry.id   0943243bfd711aa9ee5be6b22f66a6d8
#
_cell.length_a   1.000
_cell.length_b   1.000
_cell.length_c   1.000
_cell.angle_alpha   90.00
_cell.angle_beta   90.00
_cell.angle_gamma   90.00
#
_symmetry.space_group_name_H-M   'P 1'
#
loop_
_entity.id
_entity.type
_entity.pdbx_description
1 polymer ?
#
loop_
_entity_poly.entity_id
_entity_poly.type
_entity_poly.pdbx_seq_one_letter_code
_entity_poly.pdbx_strand_id
1 'polypeptide(L)'
;MAPRNATATVAVDRGDSRCEWRPKPRRPHCTCLHTDQPPKRPDPAIYSQLQRLSLGQPASWESPDIQTNWWDEWRFMDAIQVRVRNESSEASAVNTLVQVRWAPFGIGTPFTSLGDQLINLGYAPDARDLAFPIDDAVRALGNDVAIEVRISHPHDRVAANNRGFQAIHGVRTSTQGRTPSMQFAVVNAAAVARTIQLVVQPNDIGAAVTPASRLFAPGEQITATLTTQVPSAIVPPAGGFVLKDATVVGYDDGGQVIGGVTLLVRVDS
;
A
#
# COMPACT_ATOMS: atom_id res chain seq x y z
N MET A 1 27.36 30.83 52.29
CA MET A 1 28.05 30.82 51.00
C MET A 1 27.43 29.71 50.16
N ALA A 2 26.56 30.03 49.25
CA ALA A 2 25.93 29.10 48.35
C ALA A 2 26.46 29.34 46.91
N PRO A 3 26.79 28.30 46.11
CA PRO A 3 27.29 28.50 44.78
C PRO A 3 26.11 28.78 43.82
N ARG A 4 26.31 29.76 42.99
CA ARG A 4 25.40 30.16 41.91
C ARG A 4 25.40 29.07 40.81
N ASN A 5 24.27 28.49 40.54
CA ASN A 5 24.04 27.67 39.37
C ASN A 5 24.01 28.58 38.13
N ALA A 6 24.99 28.44 37.27
CA ALA A 6 24.99 29.00 35.94
C ALA A 6 24.10 28.11 35.02
N THR A 7 22.92 28.59 34.68
CA THR A 7 22.09 28.00 33.66
C THR A 7 22.70 28.27 32.29
N ALA A 8 23.31 27.26 31.69
CA ALA A 8 23.77 27.33 30.31
C ALA A 8 22.55 27.32 29.41
N THR A 9 22.23 28.48 28.85
CA THR A 9 21.24 28.60 27.76
C THR A 9 21.90 28.07 26.51
N VAL A 10 21.46 26.85 26.09
CA VAL A 10 21.79 26.32 24.77
C VAL A 10 21.08 27.21 23.76
N ALA A 11 21.84 28.07 23.10
CA ALA A 11 21.36 28.78 21.93
C ALA A 11 21.10 27.71 20.84
N VAL A 12 19.83 27.44 20.54
CA VAL A 12 19.41 26.73 19.34
C VAL A 12 19.79 27.65 18.18
N ASP A 13 20.86 27.32 17.51
CA ASP A 13 21.26 27.93 16.24
C ASP A 13 20.16 27.56 15.22
N ARG A 14 19.14 28.39 15.18
CA ARG A 14 18.23 28.45 14.06
C ARG A 14 19.04 29.00 12.94
N GLY A 15 19.45 28.13 12.02
CA GLY A 15 20.24 28.45 10.83
C GLY A 15 19.73 29.64 10.03
N ASP A 16 19.73 30.80 10.67
CA ASP A 16 19.42 32.08 10.10
C ASP A 16 20.76 32.60 9.51
N SER A 17 21.15 32.00 8.38
CA SER A 17 22.28 32.51 7.59
C SER A 17 21.89 33.84 6.95
N ARG A 18 21.47 34.78 7.79
CA ARG A 18 21.42 36.18 7.37
C ARG A 18 22.84 36.62 7.19
N CYS A 19 23.26 36.80 5.95
CA CYS A 19 24.45 37.61 5.66
C CYS A 19 24.21 38.98 6.26
N GLU A 20 24.70 39.20 7.49
CA GLU A 20 24.60 40.50 8.11
C GLU A 20 25.40 41.51 7.25
N TRP A 21 24.69 42.46 6.72
CA TRP A 21 25.25 43.55 5.94
C TRP A 21 26.10 44.43 6.88
N ARG A 22 27.44 44.25 6.89
CA ARG A 22 28.32 45.21 7.51
C ARG A 22 28.81 46.19 6.45
N PRO A 23 28.44 47.44 6.56
CA PRO A 23 28.92 48.43 5.61
C PRO A 23 30.44 48.65 5.80
N LYS A 24 31.23 47.95 4.97
CA LYS A 24 32.61 48.43 4.73
C LYS A 24 32.55 49.39 3.55
N PRO A 25 33.15 50.57 3.66
CA PRO A 25 33.13 51.52 2.58
C PRO A 25 33.85 50.92 1.36
N ARG A 26 33.09 50.65 0.28
CA ARG A 26 33.56 50.36 -1.08
C ARG A 26 33.46 48.91 -1.62
N ARG A 27 32.78 47.94 -0.99
CA ARG A 27 32.42 46.73 -1.73
C ARG A 27 31.04 46.28 -1.35
N PRO A 28 30.10 46.12 -2.31
CA PRO A 28 28.83 45.49 -2.04
C PRO A 28 29.08 44.02 -1.70
N HIS A 29 28.74 43.62 -0.48
CA HIS A 29 28.72 42.22 -0.10
C HIS A 29 27.48 41.55 -0.66
N CYS A 30 27.69 40.36 -1.12
CA CYS A 30 26.71 39.45 -1.68
C CYS A 30 25.43 39.40 -0.82
N THR A 31 24.35 39.88 -1.34
CA THR A 31 23.02 39.57 -0.81
C THR A 31 22.75 38.11 -1.13
N CYS A 32 22.97 37.22 -0.17
CA CYS A 32 22.44 35.88 -0.30
C CYS A 32 20.91 36.00 -0.30
N LEU A 33 20.30 36.02 -1.48
CA LEU A 33 18.89 35.77 -1.62
C LEU A 33 18.70 34.31 -1.21
N HIS A 34 18.39 34.06 0.07
CA HIS A 34 17.76 32.83 0.45
C HIS A 34 16.39 32.86 -0.22
N THR A 35 16.30 32.20 -1.33
CA THR A 35 15.00 31.79 -1.84
C THR A 35 14.43 30.86 -0.77
N ASP A 36 13.24 31.17 -0.26
CA ASP A 36 12.44 30.30 0.61
C ASP A 36 11.97 29.06 -0.19
N GLN A 37 12.93 28.36 -0.82
CA GLN A 37 12.62 27.09 -1.46
C GLN A 37 12.42 26.05 -0.36
N PRO A 38 11.28 25.36 -0.38
CA PRO A 38 11.06 24.29 0.56
C PRO A 38 12.21 23.29 0.46
N PRO A 39 12.64 22.70 1.59
CA PRO A 39 13.74 21.74 1.58
C PRO A 39 13.44 20.62 0.58
N LYS A 40 14.42 20.30 -0.25
CA LYS A 40 14.35 19.18 -1.18
C LYS A 40 14.15 17.90 -0.38
N ARG A 41 13.08 17.18 -0.66
CA ARG A 41 12.68 16.00 0.11
C ARG A 41 12.54 14.78 -0.80
N PRO A 42 13.00 13.61 -0.36
CA PRO A 42 12.73 12.36 -1.06
C PRO A 42 11.24 12.00 -1.02
N ASP A 43 10.84 11.11 -1.90
CA ASP A 43 9.47 10.62 -2.02
C ASP A 43 9.52 9.11 -2.32
N PRO A 44 9.96 8.28 -1.35
CA PRO A 44 9.95 6.84 -1.52
C PRO A 44 8.50 6.35 -1.58
N ALA A 45 8.16 5.60 -2.61
CA ALA A 45 6.79 5.30 -2.97
C ALA A 45 6.58 3.83 -3.35
N ILE A 46 5.36 3.36 -3.13
CA ILE A 46 4.79 2.11 -3.64
C ILE A 46 3.39 2.40 -4.17
N TYR A 47 2.85 1.54 -5.04
CA TYR A 47 1.43 1.64 -5.41
C TYR A 47 0.55 1.57 -4.16
N SER A 48 -0.18 2.66 -3.87
CA SER A 48 -0.99 2.81 -2.66
C SER A 48 -2.48 2.85 -3.00
N GLN A 49 -3.20 1.82 -2.61
CA GLN A 49 -4.65 1.75 -2.72
C GLN A 49 -5.33 2.86 -1.91
N LEU A 50 -4.79 3.16 -0.72
CA LEU A 50 -5.34 4.20 0.17
C LEU A 50 -5.23 5.59 -0.47
N GLN A 51 -4.09 5.90 -1.07
CA GLN A 51 -3.90 7.15 -1.80
C GLN A 51 -4.88 7.28 -2.97
N ARG A 52 -5.02 6.22 -3.78
CA ARG A 52 -5.96 6.21 -4.91
C ARG A 52 -7.39 6.45 -4.47
N LEU A 53 -7.84 5.74 -3.45
CA LEU A 53 -9.20 5.91 -2.90
C LEU A 53 -9.41 7.32 -2.34
N SER A 54 -8.42 7.91 -1.67
CA SER A 54 -8.50 9.30 -1.17
C SER A 54 -8.62 10.34 -2.29
N LEU A 55 -8.14 9.99 -3.49
CA LEU A 55 -8.27 10.81 -4.71
C LEU A 55 -9.54 10.49 -5.52
N GLY A 56 -10.43 9.64 -4.99
CA GLY A 56 -11.65 9.21 -5.68
C GLY A 56 -11.39 8.28 -6.88
N GLN A 57 -10.21 7.67 -6.94
CA GLN A 57 -9.84 6.74 -8.01
C GLN A 57 -10.14 5.29 -7.58
N PRO A 58 -10.55 4.40 -8.50
CA PRO A 58 -10.68 2.99 -8.19
C PRO A 58 -9.32 2.40 -7.82
N ALA A 59 -9.32 1.47 -6.87
CA ALA A 59 -8.13 0.77 -6.43
C ALA A 59 -8.35 -0.74 -6.49
N SER A 60 -7.35 -1.48 -6.98
CA SER A 60 -7.30 -2.93 -6.92
C SER A 60 -6.37 -3.37 -5.79
N TRP A 61 -6.71 -4.47 -5.10
CA TRP A 61 -5.79 -5.12 -4.18
C TRP A 61 -4.84 -6.09 -4.92
N GLU A 62 -4.79 -6.00 -6.25
CA GLU A 62 -3.69 -6.46 -7.08
C GLU A 62 -2.70 -5.32 -7.27
N SER A 63 -1.61 -5.33 -6.50
CA SER A 63 -0.59 -4.29 -6.60
C SER A 63 0.42 -4.61 -7.71
N PRO A 64 0.72 -3.68 -8.61
CA PRO A 64 1.78 -3.87 -9.60
C PRO A 64 3.18 -3.89 -8.97
N ASP A 65 3.32 -3.42 -7.73
CA ASP A 65 4.58 -3.31 -7.02
C ASP A 65 4.81 -4.45 -6.00
N ILE A 66 3.81 -5.35 -5.81
CA ILE A 66 3.92 -6.49 -4.88
C ILE A 66 3.53 -7.76 -5.63
N GLN A 67 4.47 -8.67 -5.78
CA GLN A 67 4.23 -9.93 -6.46
C GLN A 67 4.34 -11.09 -5.48
N THR A 68 3.29 -11.92 -5.42
CA THR A 68 3.18 -13.08 -4.53
C THR A 68 3.07 -14.39 -5.29
N ASN A 69 2.64 -14.34 -6.57
CA ASN A 69 2.29 -15.50 -7.37
C ASN A 69 2.85 -15.42 -8.77
N TRP A 70 3.16 -16.58 -9.33
CA TRP A 70 3.32 -16.80 -10.76
C TRP A 70 1.93 -17.12 -11.34
N TRP A 71 1.24 -16.10 -11.84
CA TRP A 71 -0.15 -16.26 -12.30
C TRP A 71 -0.30 -17.18 -13.51
N ASP A 72 0.74 -17.30 -14.32
CA ASP A 72 0.75 -18.25 -15.43
C ASP A 72 0.68 -19.71 -14.94
N GLU A 73 1.35 -20.00 -13.82
CA GLU A 73 1.42 -21.32 -13.20
C GLU A 73 0.43 -21.47 -12.04
N TRP A 74 -0.22 -20.40 -11.58
CA TRP A 74 -1.03 -20.35 -10.36
C TRP A 74 -0.27 -20.86 -9.12
N ARG A 75 1.00 -20.59 -9.08
CA ARG A 75 1.90 -21.04 -8.01
C ARG A 75 2.31 -19.85 -7.14
N PHE A 76 2.23 -20.04 -5.82
CA PHE A 76 2.76 -19.09 -4.86
C PHE A 76 4.30 -19.04 -4.96
N MET A 77 4.87 -17.85 -4.84
CA MET A 77 6.33 -17.66 -4.94
C MET A 77 7.03 -18.10 -3.64
N ASP A 78 8.33 -18.36 -3.71
CA ASP A 78 9.16 -18.65 -2.54
C ASP A 78 9.57 -17.39 -1.76
N ALA A 79 9.38 -16.23 -2.35
CA ALA A 79 9.61 -14.93 -1.73
C ALA A 79 8.59 -13.91 -2.27
N ILE A 80 8.15 -13.00 -1.40
CA ILE A 80 7.38 -11.82 -1.80
C ILE A 80 8.33 -10.87 -2.51
N GLN A 81 8.02 -10.49 -3.75
CA GLN A 81 8.77 -9.49 -4.50
C GLN A 81 8.11 -8.12 -4.31
N VAL A 82 8.91 -7.13 -3.94
CA VAL A 82 8.43 -5.77 -3.67
C VAL A 82 9.26 -4.78 -4.44
N ARG A 83 8.62 -3.93 -5.23
CA ARG A 83 9.25 -2.82 -5.94
C ARG A 83 8.98 -1.51 -5.23
N VAL A 84 10.05 -0.84 -4.81
CA VAL A 84 10.00 0.49 -4.20
C VAL A 84 10.74 1.47 -5.10
N ARG A 85 10.17 2.65 -5.32
CA ARG A 85 10.75 3.71 -6.17
C ARG A 85 10.85 5.01 -5.41
N ASN A 86 11.75 5.89 -5.86
CA ASN A 86 11.77 7.29 -5.43
C ASN A 86 11.12 8.14 -6.53
N GLU A 87 10.06 8.86 -6.19
CA GLU A 87 9.34 9.76 -7.11
C GLU A 87 9.89 11.20 -7.08
N SER A 88 10.83 11.50 -6.17
CA SER A 88 11.48 12.79 -6.10
C SER A 88 12.70 12.88 -7.01
N SER A 89 12.69 13.83 -7.95
CA SER A 89 13.87 14.20 -8.74
C SER A 89 14.83 15.16 -8.00
N GLU A 90 14.46 15.60 -6.79
CA GLU A 90 15.17 16.64 -6.06
C GLU A 90 16.05 16.10 -4.93
N ALA A 91 15.71 14.92 -4.40
CA ALA A 91 16.44 14.28 -3.29
C ALA A 91 16.45 12.77 -3.40
N SER A 92 17.57 12.16 -2.99
CA SER A 92 17.71 10.71 -2.81
C SER A 92 17.07 10.26 -1.49
N ALA A 93 16.50 9.05 -1.43
CA ALA A 93 15.93 8.46 -0.23
C ALA A 93 16.91 7.45 0.38
N VAL A 94 17.79 7.93 1.25
CA VAL A 94 18.83 7.13 1.91
C VAL A 94 18.28 6.56 3.23
N ASN A 95 18.59 5.29 3.55
CA ASN A 95 18.10 4.60 4.74
C ASN A 95 16.56 4.52 4.81
N THR A 96 15.94 4.25 3.67
CA THR A 96 14.50 3.99 3.61
C THR A 96 14.21 2.60 4.19
N LEU A 97 13.37 2.54 5.21
CA LEU A 97 12.91 1.29 5.80
C LEU A 97 11.72 0.76 5.01
N VAL A 98 11.81 -0.48 4.53
CA VAL A 98 10.74 -1.23 3.87
C VAL A 98 10.36 -2.40 4.75
N GLN A 99 9.12 -2.44 5.22
CA GLN A 99 8.58 -3.49 6.08
C GLN A 99 7.52 -4.26 5.32
N VAL A 100 7.61 -5.59 5.33
CA VAL A 100 6.60 -6.49 4.78
C VAL A 100 5.89 -7.21 5.90
N ARG A 101 4.58 -7.24 5.82
CA ARG A 101 3.69 -7.89 6.78
C ARG A 101 2.71 -8.77 6.03
N TRP A 102 2.23 -9.82 6.67
CA TRP A 102 1.26 -10.74 6.12
C TRP A 102 0.07 -10.97 7.06
N ALA A 103 -1.05 -11.36 6.49
CA ALA A 103 -2.25 -11.77 7.21
C ALA A 103 -2.97 -12.89 6.43
N PRO A 104 -3.84 -13.69 7.06
CA PRO A 104 -4.81 -14.50 6.35
C PRO A 104 -5.67 -13.63 5.41
N PHE A 105 -6.03 -14.19 4.26
CA PHE A 105 -6.80 -13.50 3.24
C PHE A 105 -8.15 -12.99 3.79
N GLY A 106 -8.38 -11.69 3.64
CA GLY A 106 -9.60 -11.07 4.17
C GLY A 106 -9.48 -9.56 4.34
N ILE A 107 -10.54 -8.98 4.90
CA ILE A 107 -10.68 -7.54 5.19
C ILE A 107 -10.65 -7.34 6.71
N GLY A 108 -9.84 -6.41 7.20
CA GLY A 108 -9.69 -6.11 8.62
C GLY A 108 -8.88 -7.15 9.41
N THR A 109 -8.29 -8.14 8.76
CA THR A 109 -7.43 -9.15 9.39
C THR A 109 -6.14 -8.50 9.94
N PRO A 110 -5.69 -8.87 11.13
CA PRO A 110 -4.48 -8.30 11.72
C PRO A 110 -3.23 -8.81 11.00
N PHE A 111 -2.31 -7.89 10.70
CA PHE A 111 -1.05 -8.20 10.01
C PHE A 111 0.06 -8.56 10.99
N THR A 112 0.82 -9.61 10.66
CA THR A 112 2.04 -10.07 11.34
C THR A 112 3.27 -9.66 10.52
N SER A 113 4.39 -9.34 11.18
CA SER A 113 5.63 -9.00 10.47
C SER A 113 6.21 -10.23 9.76
N LEU A 114 6.60 -10.07 8.50
CA LEU A 114 7.38 -11.05 7.75
C LEU A 114 8.87 -10.70 7.77
N GLY A 115 9.20 -9.42 7.63
CA GLY A 115 10.58 -8.93 7.63
C GLY A 115 10.68 -7.47 7.24
N ASP A 116 11.90 -6.94 7.34
CA ASP A 116 12.22 -5.57 6.99
C ASP A 116 13.58 -5.47 6.31
N GLN A 117 13.77 -4.44 5.48
CA GLN A 117 15.03 -4.13 4.82
C GLN A 117 15.25 -2.61 4.80
N LEU A 118 16.51 -2.19 4.99
CA LEU A 118 16.95 -0.81 4.77
C LEU A 118 17.54 -0.69 3.36
N ILE A 119 17.05 0.27 2.60
CA ILE A 119 17.49 0.50 1.21
C ILE A 119 17.87 1.94 0.98
N ASN A 120 18.65 2.15 -0.07
CA ASN A 120 18.98 3.47 -0.59
C ASN A 120 18.41 3.59 -2.01
N LEU A 121 17.68 4.67 -2.25
CA LEU A 121 17.18 5.06 -3.57
C LEU A 121 17.86 6.35 -4.00
N GLY A 122 18.31 6.40 -5.24
CA GLY A 122 18.78 7.63 -5.89
C GLY A 122 17.64 8.60 -6.20
N TYR A 123 17.91 9.56 -7.08
CA TYR A 123 16.87 10.46 -7.60
C TYR A 123 15.93 9.73 -8.54
N ALA A 124 14.68 10.20 -8.66
CA ALA A 124 13.74 9.65 -9.63
C ALA A 124 14.33 9.70 -11.06
N PRO A 125 14.12 8.61 -11.85
CA PRO A 125 13.25 7.45 -11.63
C PRO A 125 13.98 6.22 -11.04
N ASP A 126 14.64 6.32 -9.88
CA ASP A 126 15.31 5.16 -9.28
C ASP A 126 14.30 4.23 -8.57
N ALA A 127 14.52 2.92 -8.72
CA ALA A 127 13.71 1.88 -8.11
C ALA A 127 14.56 0.70 -7.65
N ARG A 128 14.08 -0.03 -6.63
CA ARG A 128 14.68 -1.26 -6.12
C ARG A 128 13.64 -2.36 -6.05
N ASP A 129 14.03 -3.54 -6.55
CA ASP A 129 13.28 -4.77 -6.38
C ASP A 129 13.88 -5.52 -5.18
N LEU A 130 13.02 -5.87 -4.22
CA LEU A 130 13.37 -6.51 -2.96
C LEU A 130 12.69 -7.87 -2.89
N ALA A 131 13.37 -8.85 -2.29
CA ALA A 131 12.80 -10.17 -2.05
C ALA A 131 12.72 -10.43 -0.54
N PHE A 132 11.55 -10.83 -0.08
CA PHE A 132 11.29 -11.24 1.30
C PHE A 132 10.92 -12.72 1.31
N PRO A 133 11.82 -13.61 1.77
CA PRO A 133 11.53 -15.04 1.86
C PRO A 133 10.28 -15.29 2.71
N ILE A 134 9.42 -16.18 2.25
CA ILE A 134 8.24 -16.59 3.02
C ILE A 134 8.62 -17.69 4.02
N ASP A 135 8.06 -17.60 5.21
CA ASP A 135 8.16 -18.63 6.24
C ASP A 135 7.12 -19.75 6.04
N ASP A 136 7.20 -20.78 6.86
CA ASP A 136 6.27 -21.92 6.77
C ASP A 136 4.83 -21.53 7.12
N ALA A 137 4.62 -20.49 7.95
CA ALA A 137 3.29 -20.02 8.31
C ALA A 137 2.60 -19.35 7.12
N VAL A 138 3.32 -18.52 6.37
CA VAL A 138 2.82 -17.91 5.12
C VAL A 138 2.61 -18.99 4.06
N ARG A 139 3.54 -19.94 3.93
CA ARG A 139 3.46 -21.04 2.97
C ARG A 139 2.23 -21.93 3.21
N ALA A 140 1.87 -22.15 4.46
CA ALA A 140 0.70 -22.95 4.83
C ALA A 140 -0.65 -22.32 4.41
N LEU A 141 -0.70 -20.99 4.22
CA LEU A 141 -1.88 -20.29 3.71
C LEU A 141 -2.03 -20.43 2.18
N GLY A 142 -0.98 -20.85 1.49
CA GLY A 142 -0.99 -20.96 0.03
C GLY A 142 -1.23 -19.60 -0.63
N ASN A 143 -2.19 -19.56 -1.58
CA ASN A 143 -2.53 -18.35 -2.29
C ASN A 143 -3.48 -17.41 -1.50
N ASP A 144 -4.00 -17.86 -0.35
CA ASP A 144 -4.98 -17.14 0.44
C ASP A 144 -4.29 -16.28 1.52
N VAL A 145 -3.41 -15.40 1.08
CA VAL A 145 -2.64 -14.50 1.93
C VAL A 145 -2.84 -13.04 1.50
N ALA A 146 -2.91 -12.15 2.50
CA ALA A 146 -2.84 -10.71 2.30
C ALA A 146 -1.45 -10.21 2.70
N ILE A 147 -0.84 -9.38 1.86
CA ILE A 147 0.45 -8.75 2.10
C ILE A 147 0.26 -7.25 2.24
N GLU A 148 0.92 -6.66 3.21
CA GLU A 148 1.05 -5.23 3.39
C GLU A 148 2.52 -4.85 3.34
N VAL A 149 2.83 -3.83 2.55
CA VAL A 149 4.15 -3.18 2.51
C VAL A 149 4.03 -1.80 3.09
N ARG A 150 4.91 -1.45 4.01
CA ARG A 150 5.04 -0.11 4.58
C ARG A 150 6.43 0.43 4.31
N ILE A 151 6.48 1.66 3.85
CA ILE A 151 7.72 2.41 3.63
C ILE A 151 7.80 3.50 4.70
N SER A 152 8.99 3.72 5.24
CA SER A 152 9.24 4.79 6.21
C SER A 152 10.55 5.49 5.89
N HIS A 153 10.48 6.82 5.77
CA HIS A 153 11.65 7.70 5.64
C HIS A 153 11.41 8.99 6.41
N PRO A 154 12.38 9.48 7.25
CA PRO A 154 12.15 10.61 8.15
C PRO A 154 11.86 11.92 7.43
N HIS A 155 12.29 12.05 6.18
CA HIS A 155 12.11 13.26 5.36
C HIS A 155 11.19 13.03 4.17
N ASP A 156 10.32 12.04 4.24
CA ASP A 156 9.39 11.75 3.18
C ASP A 156 8.50 12.93 2.82
N ARG A 157 8.28 13.12 1.52
CA ARG A 157 7.46 14.21 0.98
C ARG A 157 5.97 13.87 1.00
N VAL A 158 5.61 12.60 0.69
CA VAL A 158 4.23 12.16 0.47
C VAL A 158 3.96 10.85 1.21
N ALA A 159 3.63 10.94 2.49
CA ALA A 159 3.34 9.74 3.29
C ALA A 159 2.12 8.91 2.82
N ALA A 160 1.27 9.46 1.95
CA ALA A 160 0.08 8.78 1.45
C ALA A 160 0.40 7.63 0.47
N ASN A 161 1.57 7.64 -0.18
CA ASN A 161 2.03 6.61 -1.13
C ASN A 161 2.96 5.56 -0.49
N ASN A 162 3.07 5.55 0.85
CA ASN A 162 4.00 4.70 1.58
C ASN A 162 3.43 3.35 2.02
N ARG A 163 2.21 3.03 1.62
CA ARG A 163 1.54 1.81 2.04
C ARG A 163 0.83 1.15 0.88
N GLY A 164 1.28 -0.05 0.55
CA GLY A 164 0.72 -0.87 -0.51
C GLY A 164 0.21 -2.20 0.01
N PHE A 165 -0.74 -2.79 -0.72
CA PHE A 165 -1.35 -4.07 -0.36
C PHE A 165 -1.43 -5.00 -1.57
N GLN A 166 -1.36 -6.30 -1.29
CA GLN A 166 -1.64 -7.38 -2.21
C GLN A 166 -2.54 -8.39 -1.52
N ALA A 167 -3.76 -8.58 -2.02
CA ALA A 167 -4.68 -9.60 -1.51
C ALA A 167 -5.56 -10.09 -2.65
N ILE A 168 -5.15 -11.18 -3.31
CA ILE A 168 -5.76 -11.72 -4.51
C ILE A 168 -6.15 -13.17 -4.27
N HIS A 169 -7.34 -13.52 -4.74
CA HIS A 169 -7.78 -14.90 -4.94
C HIS A 169 -8.01 -15.15 -6.43
N GLY A 170 -7.31 -16.14 -6.99
CA GLY A 170 -7.38 -16.45 -8.41
C GLY A 170 -8.33 -17.62 -8.71
N VAL A 171 -9.19 -17.45 -9.70
CA VAL A 171 -10.11 -18.49 -10.18
C VAL A 171 -9.97 -18.64 -11.70
N ARG A 172 -9.92 -19.89 -12.18
CA ARG A 172 -9.98 -20.22 -13.61
C ARG A 172 -11.40 -20.62 -14.00
N THR A 173 -11.84 -20.17 -15.16
CA THR A 173 -13.07 -20.62 -15.78
C THR A 173 -12.87 -20.82 -17.29
N SER A 174 -13.39 -21.89 -17.83
CA SER A 174 -13.26 -22.24 -19.27
C SER A 174 -14.51 -21.92 -20.08
N THR A 175 -15.56 -21.37 -19.46
CA THR A 175 -16.81 -21.08 -20.15
C THR A 175 -17.40 -19.76 -19.73
N GLN A 176 -17.85 -19.00 -20.72
CA GLN A 176 -18.64 -17.78 -20.56
C GLN A 176 -19.93 -18.09 -19.79
N GLY A 177 -20.44 -17.11 -19.04
CA GLY A 177 -21.69 -17.25 -18.28
C GLY A 177 -21.55 -17.98 -16.94
N ARG A 178 -20.35 -18.42 -16.55
CA ARG A 178 -20.12 -18.93 -15.19
C ARG A 178 -20.09 -17.79 -14.18
N THR A 179 -20.44 -18.15 -12.96
CA THR A 179 -20.44 -17.27 -11.79
C THR A 179 -19.27 -17.61 -10.85
N PRO A 180 -18.02 -17.23 -11.17
CA PRO A 180 -16.92 -17.38 -10.24
C PRO A 180 -17.23 -16.68 -8.93
N SER A 181 -16.83 -17.28 -7.82
CA SER A 181 -17.02 -16.69 -6.50
C SER A 181 -15.79 -16.93 -5.63
N MET A 182 -15.58 -16.06 -4.65
CA MET A 182 -14.62 -16.25 -3.58
C MET A 182 -15.25 -15.99 -2.23
N GLN A 183 -14.78 -16.71 -1.23
CA GLN A 183 -15.08 -16.44 0.17
C GLN A 183 -13.87 -15.79 0.83
N PHE A 184 -14.11 -14.83 1.72
CA PHE A 184 -13.05 -14.15 2.45
C PHE A 184 -13.53 -13.77 3.85
N ALA A 185 -12.58 -13.70 4.78
CA ALA A 185 -12.85 -13.26 6.14
C ALA A 185 -13.10 -11.75 6.19
N VAL A 186 -14.05 -11.32 7.01
CA VAL A 186 -14.23 -9.92 7.41
C VAL A 186 -14.15 -9.86 8.92
N VAL A 187 -13.21 -9.07 9.44
CA VAL A 187 -12.87 -9.04 10.86
C VAL A 187 -12.99 -7.62 11.40
N ASN A 188 -13.67 -7.47 12.53
CA ASN A 188 -13.58 -6.26 13.34
C ASN A 188 -12.43 -6.38 14.33
N ALA A 189 -11.23 -5.99 13.96
CA ALA A 189 -10.08 -5.99 14.86
C ALA A 189 -10.07 -4.84 15.90
N ALA A 190 -11.07 -3.94 15.87
CA ALA A 190 -11.19 -2.88 16.86
C ALA A 190 -11.76 -3.38 18.20
N ALA A 191 -11.44 -2.66 19.28
CA ALA A 191 -11.95 -2.97 20.61
C ALA A 191 -13.40 -2.51 20.85
N VAL A 192 -14.05 -1.92 19.84
CA VAL A 192 -15.44 -1.43 19.90
C VAL A 192 -16.26 -2.02 18.76
N ALA A 193 -17.56 -2.13 18.96
CA ALA A 193 -18.47 -2.52 17.89
C ALA A 193 -18.51 -1.44 16.81
N ARG A 194 -18.55 -1.85 15.54
CA ARG A 194 -18.65 -0.93 14.38
C ARG A 194 -19.36 -1.58 13.21
N THR A 195 -19.99 -0.77 12.40
CA THR A 195 -20.54 -1.23 11.13
C THR A 195 -19.43 -1.29 10.10
N ILE A 196 -19.32 -2.43 9.42
CA ILE A 196 -18.41 -2.60 8.27
C ILE A 196 -19.27 -2.64 7.01
N GLN A 197 -18.93 -1.77 6.05
CA GLN A 197 -19.52 -1.74 4.72
C GLN A 197 -18.54 -2.32 3.71
N LEU A 198 -19.01 -3.23 2.87
CA LEU A 198 -18.25 -3.85 1.79
C LEU A 198 -18.73 -3.25 0.47
N VAL A 199 -17.85 -2.55 -0.23
CA VAL A 199 -18.17 -1.84 -1.47
C VAL A 199 -17.41 -2.48 -2.62
N VAL A 200 -18.13 -2.99 -3.61
CA VAL A 200 -17.53 -3.48 -4.85
C VAL A 200 -17.10 -2.30 -5.70
N GLN A 201 -15.84 -2.29 -6.11
CA GLN A 201 -15.31 -1.27 -7.03
C GLN A 201 -15.89 -1.47 -8.44
N PRO A 202 -15.95 -0.42 -9.28
CA PRO A 202 -16.39 -0.53 -10.66
C PRO A 202 -15.62 -1.64 -11.40
N ASN A 203 -16.35 -2.53 -12.07
CA ASN A 203 -15.80 -3.67 -12.82
C ASN A 203 -16.71 -4.01 -14.00
N ASP A 204 -16.25 -4.86 -14.91
CA ASP A 204 -16.98 -5.31 -16.11
C ASP A 204 -17.49 -6.76 -16.05
N ILE A 205 -17.42 -7.39 -14.86
CA ILE A 205 -17.86 -8.80 -14.65
C ILE A 205 -19.01 -8.95 -13.66
N GLY A 206 -19.81 -7.89 -13.47
CA GLY A 206 -21.06 -7.97 -12.71
C GLY A 206 -20.89 -8.50 -11.28
N ALA A 207 -20.00 -7.91 -10.50
CA ALA A 207 -19.67 -8.39 -9.16
C ALA A 207 -20.66 -7.91 -8.09
N ALA A 208 -20.96 -8.79 -7.11
CA ALA A 208 -21.79 -8.49 -5.94
C ALA A 208 -21.21 -9.17 -4.69
N VAL A 209 -21.27 -8.48 -3.54
CA VAL A 209 -20.77 -8.99 -2.25
C VAL A 209 -21.90 -9.20 -1.25
N THR A 210 -21.84 -10.28 -0.47
CA THR A 210 -22.81 -10.61 0.56
C THR A 210 -22.10 -11.05 1.86
N PRO A 211 -22.42 -10.46 3.03
CA PRO A 211 -23.28 -9.29 3.21
C PRO A 211 -22.59 -8.01 2.73
N ALA A 212 -23.34 -7.02 2.22
CA ALA A 212 -22.78 -5.74 1.80
C ALA A 212 -22.52 -4.79 2.99
N SER A 213 -23.23 -4.97 4.11
CA SER A 213 -23.05 -4.22 5.34
C SER A 213 -23.53 -4.99 6.55
N ARG A 214 -22.83 -4.83 7.69
CA ARG A 214 -23.22 -5.45 8.95
C ARG A 214 -22.55 -4.75 10.14
N LEU A 215 -23.25 -4.78 11.29
CA LEU A 215 -22.67 -4.43 12.59
C LEU A 215 -21.88 -5.63 13.16
N PHE A 216 -20.63 -5.39 13.55
CA PHE A 216 -19.72 -6.37 14.14
C PHE A 216 -19.42 -6.02 15.59
N ALA A 217 -19.47 -7.02 16.46
CA ALA A 217 -18.91 -6.91 17.82
C ALA A 217 -17.37 -6.81 17.77
N PRO A 218 -16.72 -6.36 18.85
CA PRO A 218 -15.25 -6.40 18.95
C PRO A 218 -14.71 -7.82 18.75
N GLY A 219 -13.71 -7.96 17.87
CA GLY A 219 -13.09 -9.24 17.54
C GLY A 219 -13.96 -10.20 16.71
N GLU A 220 -15.19 -9.82 16.34
CA GLU A 220 -16.05 -10.68 15.54
C GLU A 220 -15.50 -10.86 14.13
N GLN A 221 -15.59 -12.10 13.64
CA GLN A 221 -15.24 -12.50 12.29
C GLN A 221 -16.43 -13.20 11.62
N ILE A 222 -16.66 -12.88 10.35
CA ILE A 222 -17.61 -13.62 9.49
C ILE A 222 -16.93 -13.99 8.18
N THR A 223 -17.58 -14.86 7.42
CA THR A 223 -17.26 -15.10 6.01
C THR A 223 -18.18 -14.27 5.13
N ALA A 224 -17.61 -13.46 4.24
CA ALA A 224 -18.32 -12.80 3.15
C ALA A 224 -18.05 -13.53 1.83
N THR A 225 -18.98 -13.39 0.89
CA THR A 225 -18.88 -13.99 -0.44
C THR A 225 -18.95 -12.90 -1.50
N LEU A 226 -17.96 -12.84 -2.39
CA LEU A 226 -18.03 -12.10 -3.64
C LEU A 226 -18.43 -13.07 -4.75
N THR A 227 -19.48 -12.74 -5.47
CA THR A 227 -19.92 -13.46 -6.67
C THR A 227 -19.74 -12.57 -7.88
N THR A 228 -19.37 -13.15 -9.02
CA THR A 228 -19.24 -12.43 -10.29
C THR A 228 -19.99 -13.16 -11.38
N GLN A 229 -20.31 -12.46 -12.46
CA GLN A 229 -20.89 -13.05 -13.65
C GLN A 229 -20.08 -12.63 -14.87
N VAL A 230 -19.35 -13.56 -15.47
CA VAL A 230 -18.55 -13.29 -16.67
C VAL A 230 -19.48 -13.09 -17.87
N PRO A 231 -19.54 -11.87 -18.46
CA PRO A 231 -20.38 -11.61 -19.64
C PRO A 231 -19.98 -12.46 -20.84
N SER A 232 -20.97 -12.89 -21.64
CA SER A 232 -20.72 -13.64 -22.87
C SER A 232 -19.95 -12.85 -23.93
N ALA A 233 -19.91 -11.53 -23.82
CA ALA A 233 -19.12 -10.66 -24.68
C ALA A 233 -17.60 -10.75 -24.46
N ILE A 234 -17.17 -11.32 -23.31
CA ILE A 234 -15.75 -11.57 -23.03
C ILE A 234 -15.33 -12.85 -23.75
N VAL A 235 -14.69 -12.69 -24.91
CA VAL A 235 -14.21 -13.80 -25.76
C VAL A 235 -12.69 -13.85 -25.70
N PRO A 236 -12.10 -14.89 -25.06
CA PRO A 236 -10.65 -15.08 -25.13
C PRO A 236 -10.17 -15.36 -26.55
N PRO A 237 -8.93 -14.97 -26.89
CA PRO A 237 -8.32 -15.38 -28.15
C PRO A 237 -8.16 -16.91 -28.21
N ALA A 238 -8.19 -17.50 -29.41
CA ALA A 238 -8.06 -18.94 -29.58
C ALA A 238 -6.75 -19.45 -28.96
N GLY A 239 -6.83 -20.44 -28.07
CA GLY A 239 -5.69 -20.98 -27.32
C GLY A 239 -5.11 -20.04 -26.25
N GLY A 240 -5.79 -18.92 -25.98
CA GLY A 240 -5.36 -17.92 -25.01
C GLY A 240 -6.35 -17.74 -23.84
N PHE A 241 -6.16 -16.65 -23.11
CA PHE A 241 -7.03 -16.30 -21.98
C PHE A 241 -7.22 -14.79 -21.88
N VAL A 242 -8.22 -14.38 -21.10
CA VAL A 242 -8.44 -12.99 -20.67
C VAL A 242 -8.46 -12.96 -19.15
N LEU A 243 -7.78 -11.99 -18.55
CA LEU A 243 -7.86 -11.72 -17.11
C LEU A 243 -8.88 -10.61 -16.85
N LYS A 244 -9.69 -10.82 -15.83
CA LYS A 244 -10.65 -9.86 -15.30
C LYS A 244 -10.56 -9.85 -13.79
N ASP A 245 -10.87 -8.72 -13.19
CA ASP A 245 -10.84 -8.58 -11.74
C ASP A 245 -12.09 -7.94 -11.16
N ALA A 246 -12.37 -8.24 -9.92
CA ALA A 246 -13.38 -7.59 -9.11
C ALA A 246 -12.82 -7.36 -7.71
N THR A 247 -12.80 -6.10 -7.29
CA THR A 247 -12.27 -5.68 -5.99
C THR A 247 -13.38 -5.30 -5.04
N VAL A 248 -13.29 -5.77 -3.79
CA VAL A 248 -14.12 -5.35 -2.66
C VAL A 248 -13.27 -4.53 -1.69
N VAL A 249 -13.76 -3.37 -1.29
CA VAL A 249 -13.14 -2.50 -0.27
C VAL A 249 -14.04 -2.47 0.95
N GLY A 250 -13.46 -2.67 2.13
CA GLY A 250 -14.14 -2.55 3.42
C GLY A 250 -13.93 -1.16 4.03
N TYR A 251 -15.03 -0.57 4.49
CA TYR A 251 -15.04 0.71 5.19
C TYR A 251 -15.69 0.52 6.56
N ASP A 252 -15.17 1.22 7.55
CA ASP A 252 -15.83 1.34 8.85
C ASP A 252 -16.93 2.44 8.84
N ASP A 253 -17.64 2.62 9.95
CA ASP A 253 -18.67 3.62 10.14
C ASP A 253 -18.16 5.08 10.08
N GLY A 254 -16.85 5.29 10.24
CA GLY A 254 -16.18 6.57 9.99
C GLY A 254 -15.79 6.79 8.53
N GLY A 255 -16.08 5.84 7.64
CA GLY A 255 -15.67 5.88 6.23
C GLY A 255 -14.18 5.60 6.00
N GLN A 256 -13.47 5.10 7.01
CA GLN A 256 -12.07 4.73 6.86
C GLN A 256 -11.92 3.36 6.20
N VAL A 257 -10.99 3.24 5.28
CA VAL A 257 -10.65 1.96 4.65
C VAL A 257 -9.97 1.04 5.67
N ILE A 258 -10.56 -0.13 5.89
CA ILE A 258 -10.03 -1.16 6.78
C ILE A 258 -9.33 -2.30 6.04
N GLY A 259 -9.44 -2.34 4.71
CA GLY A 259 -8.79 -3.32 3.84
C GLY A 259 -9.56 -3.55 2.55
N GLY A 260 -9.07 -4.46 1.74
CA GLY A 260 -9.74 -4.90 0.53
C GLY A 260 -9.20 -6.23 0.04
N VAL A 261 -9.91 -6.84 -0.89
CA VAL A 261 -9.56 -8.10 -1.56
C VAL A 261 -9.94 -8.02 -3.03
N THR A 262 -9.20 -8.71 -3.89
CA THR A 262 -9.47 -8.81 -5.33
C THR A 262 -9.66 -10.27 -5.73
N LEU A 263 -10.75 -10.55 -6.43
CA LEU A 263 -10.94 -11.78 -7.18
C LEU A 263 -10.38 -11.58 -8.59
N LEU A 264 -9.37 -12.37 -8.95
CA LEU A 264 -8.83 -12.44 -10.30
C LEU A 264 -9.46 -13.63 -11.04
N VAL A 265 -10.15 -13.35 -12.12
CA VAL A 265 -10.82 -14.35 -12.95
C VAL A 265 -10.05 -14.52 -14.25
N ARG A 266 -9.47 -15.70 -14.46
CA ARG A 266 -8.91 -16.10 -15.74
C ARG A 266 -9.97 -16.83 -16.54
N VAL A 267 -10.34 -16.27 -17.68
CA VAL A 267 -11.27 -16.89 -18.65
C VAL A 267 -10.44 -17.51 -19.76
N ASP A 268 -10.43 -18.84 -19.84
CA ASP A 268 -9.75 -19.58 -20.90
C ASP A 268 -10.67 -19.77 -22.11
N SER A 269 -10.09 -19.90 -23.33
CA SER A 269 -10.81 -20.14 -24.60
C SER A 269 -11.41 -21.53 -24.70
#